data_6866fc2ebb51f2502348f6a400418c1b
#
_entry.id   6866fc2ebb51f2502348f6a400418c1b
#
_cell.length_a   1.000
_cell.length_b   1.000
_cell.length_c   1.000
_cell.angle_alpha   90.00
_cell.angle_beta   90.00
_cell.angle_gamma   90.00
#
_symmetry.space_group_name_H-M   'P 1'
#
loop_
_entity.id
_entity.type
_entity.pdbx_description
1 polymer ?
#
loop_
_entity_poly.entity_id
_entity_poly.type
_entity_poly.pdbx_seq_one_letter_code
_entity_poly.pdbx_strand_id
1 'polypeptide(L)'
;SDVCSSDLDPVMGHPEKGCIVAPGVAEFHCKLALPASDIIAPNLLELEMLSERSVTSVETAVDAARMLISQGPKVVLIKHLARAGRRSDRFEMLLVTAGEAWHISRPLVDFGVRQPVGVGDLTSGLLLVDLLHGLSLQAALEHVTAAVYEVMLKTHEMGEYELQLVAAQDAIVRPTHVFPAEKL
;
A
#
# COMPACT_ATOMS: atom_id res chain seq x y z
N SER A 1 -9.59 26.42 -3.92
CA SER A 1 -8.17 26.13 -3.77
C SER A 1 -7.90 24.79 -4.41
N ASP A 2 -7.16 24.84 -5.49
CA ASP A 2 -6.72 23.64 -6.22
C ASP A 2 -5.73 22.88 -5.33
N VAL A 3 -6.23 22.00 -4.47
CA VAL A 3 -5.39 21.08 -3.73
C VAL A 3 -5.09 19.94 -4.67
N CYS A 4 -3.99 20.04 -5.40
CA CYS A 4 -3.43 18.92 -6.09
C CYS A 4 -2.87 17.96 -5.04
N SER A 5 -3.60 16.89 -4.73
CA SER A 5 -3.08 15.83 -3.87
C SER A 5 -2.06 15.03 -4.65
N SER A 6 -0.88 14.84 -4.08
CA SER A 6 0.19 14.01 -4.65
C SER A 6 0.27 12.69 -3.90
N ASP A 7 0.22 11.59 -4.64
CA ASP A 7 0.50 10.24 -4.14
C ASP A 7 1.88 9.80 -4.62
N LEU A 8 2.72 9.44 -3.68
CA LEU A 8 4.07 8.93 -3.94
C LEU A 8 4.10 7.42 -3.68
N ASP A 9 4.29 6.64 -4.73
CA ASP A 9 4.76 5.26 -4.62
C ASP A 9 6.30 5.25 -4.69
N PRO A 10 7.01 5.12 -3.56
CA PRO A 10 8.45 5.28 -3.51
C PRO A 10 9.16 3.99 -3.92
N VAL A 11 8.98 3.54 -5.15
CA VAL A 11 9.56 2.28 -5.64
C VAL A 11 11.07 2.30 -5.52
N MET A 12 11.61 1.60 -4.50
CA MET A 12 13.05 1.48 -4.27
C MET A 12 13.53 0.02 -4.28
N GLY A 13 12.65 -0.91 -4.02
CA GLY A 13 13.04 -2.31 -3.97
C GLY A 13 11.95 -3.24 -3.45
N HIS A 14 12.36 -4.46 -3.13
CA HIS A 14 11.50 -5.50 -2.60
C HIS A 14 12.08 -6.05 -1.30
N PRO A 15 11.27 -6.40 -0.28
CA PRO A 15 11.77 -6.92 1.01
C PRO A 15 12.74 -8.10 0.90
N GLU A 16 12.57 -8.94 -0.13
CA GLU A 16 13.44 -10.12 -0.36
C GLU A 16 14.66 -9.82 -1.25
N LYS A 17 14.57 -8.80 -2.13
CA LYS A 17 15.62 -8.47 -3.12
C LYS A 17 16.48 -7.29 -2.70
N GLY A 18 16.07 -6.55 -1.67
CA GLY A 18 16.71 -5.32 -1.25
C GLY A 18 16.46 -4.14 -2.20
N CYS A 19 17.28 -3.11 -2.05
CA CYS A 19 17.21 -1.91 -2.89
C CYS A 19 17.74 -2.24 -4.30
N ILE A 20 16.95 -1.94 -5.32
CA ILE A 20 17.25 -2.27 -6.73
C ILE A 20 17.31 -1.05 -7.65
N VAL A 21 17.11 0.15 -7.10
CA VAL A 21 17.13 1.40 -7.89
C VAL A 21 18.54 1.93 -8.09
N ALA A 22 18.69 2.81 -9.09
CA ALA A 22 19.97 3.44 -9.39
C ALA A 22 20.45 4.32 -8.21
N PRO A 23 21.79 4.51 -8.08
CA PRO A 23 22.34 5.41 -7.06
C PRO A 23 21.70 6.80 -7.10
N GLY A 24 21.36 7.32 -5.93
CA GLY A 24 20.72 8.63 -5.76
C GLY A 24 19.19 8.63 -5.78
N VAL A 25 18.53 7.58 -6.32
CA VAL A 25 17.06 7.51 -6.33
C VAL A 25 16.49 7.41 -4.91
N ALA A 26 17.05 6.57 -4.06
CA ALA A 26 16.63 6.47 -2.66
C ALA A 26 16.83 7.79 -1.91
N GLU A 27 17.95 8.46 -2.13
CA GLU A 27 18.23 9.79 -1.55
C GLU A 27 17.24 10.85 -2.03
N PHE A 28 16.88 10.84 -3.33
CA PHE A 28 15.85 11.71 -3.89
C PHE A 28 14.50 11.48 -3.21
N HIS A 29 14.09 10.22 -3.01
CA HIS A 29 12.86 9.91 -2.31
C HIS A 29 12.87 10.44 -0.87
N CYS A 30 13.93 10.22 -0.13
CA CYS A 30 14.04 10.69 1.27
C CYS A 30 14.06 12.22 1.38
N LYS A 31 14.85 12.89 0.53
CA LYS A 31 15.13 14.32 0.72
C LYS A 31 14.17 15.26 0.01
N LEU A 32 13.61 14.84 -1.11
CA LEU A 32 12.83 15.72 -1.99
C LEU A 32 11.40 15.23 -2.20
N ALA A 33 11.19 13.95 -2.54
CA ALA A 33 9.85 13.47 -2.89
C ALA A 33 8.96 13.29 -1.64
N LEU A 34 9.47 12.69 -0.57
CA LEU A 34 8.74 12.49 0.68
C LEU A 34 8.20 13.81 1.25
N PRO A 35 9.00 14.89 1.44
CA PRO A 35 8.49 16.15 1.98
C PRO A 35 7.47 16.85 1.07
N ALA A 36 7.47 16.55 -0.22
CA ALA A 36 6.59 17.15 -1.21
C ALA A 36 5.28 16.37 -1.43
N SER A 37 5.15 15.17 -0.86
CA SER A 37 3.98 14.31 -1.05
C SER A 37 2.89 14.57 0.00
N ASP A 38 1.62 14.41 -0.39
CA ASP A 38 0.47 14.39 0.52
C ASP A 38 0.19 12.99 1.04
N ILE A 39 0.37 11.99 0.18
CA ILE A 39 0.19 10.57 0.45
C ILE A 39 1.46 9.85 0.06
N ILE A 40 1.85 8.84 0.83
CA ILE A 40 2.94 7.95 0.46
C ILE A 40 2.55 6.50 0.71
N ALA A 41 2.88 5.61 -0.25
CA ALA A 41 2.48 4.21 -0.23
C ALA A 41 3.69 3.25 -0.26
N PRO A 42 4.51 3.19 0.81
CA PRO A 42 5.69 2.32 0.86
C PRO A 42 5.32 0.84 1.08
N ASN A 43 6.14 -0.08 0.57
CA ASN A 43 6.24 -1.42 1.12
C ASN A 43 7.08 -1.43 2.41
N LEU A 44 7.24 -2.59 3.04
CA LEU A 44 7.95 -2.69 4.32
C LEU A 44 9.41 -2.27 4.23
N LEU A 45 10.14 -2.65 3.14
CA LEU A 45 11.52 -2.25 2.94
C LEU A 45 11.64 -0.72 2.76
N GLU A 46 10.77 -0.16 1.95
CA GLU A 46 10.72 1.27 1.68
C GLU A 46 10.40 2.07 2.94
N LEU A 47 9.47 1.58 3.76
CA LEU A 47 9.16 2.17 5.06
C LEU A 47 10.39 2.20 5.97
N GLU A 48 11.13 1.09 6.06
CA GLU A 48 12.36 1.00 6.86
C GLU A 48 13.44 1.95 6.33
N MET A 49 13.62 2.01 5.01
CA MET A 49 14.62 2.90 4.40
C MET A 49 14.28 4.38 4.60
N LEU A 50 13.01 4.77 4.41
CA LEU A 50 12.56 6.16 4.54
C LEU A 50 12.54 6.63 6.00
N SER A 51 12.19 5.73 6.93
CA SER A 51 12.12 6.06 8.36
C SER A 51 13.43 5.86 9.11
N GLU A 52 14.41 5.19 8.49
CA GLU A 52 15.66 4.74 9.12
C GLU A 52 15.40 3.88 10.38
N ARG A 53 14.30 3.12 10.40
CA ARG A 53 13.87 2.29 11.52
C ARG A 53 13.66 0.85 11.12
N SER A 54 13.99 -0.07 12.00
CA SER A 54 13.59 -1.48 11.84
C SER A 54 12.13 -1.65 12.22
N VAL A 55 11.38 -2.35 11.36
CA VAL A 55 9.94 -2.59 11.52
C VAL A 55 9.69 -4.08 11.71
N THR A 56 9.31 -4.48 12.91
CA THR A 56 9.15 -5.89 13.31
C THR A 56 7.76 -6.24 13.81
N SER A 57 6.87 -5.25 13.95
CA SER A 57 5.48 -5.43 14.39
C SER A 57 4.58 -4.35 13.81
N VAL A 58 3.27 -4.51 13.98
CA VAL A 58 2.26 -3.51 13.63
C VAL A 58 2.52 -2.17 14.33
N GLU A 59 2.87 -2.20 15.62
CA GLU A 59 3.13 -1.00 16.43
C GLU A 59 4.35 -0.25 15.89
N THR A 60 5.45 -0.95 15.63
CA THR A 60 6.66 -0.33 15.06
C THR A 60 6.43 0.19 13.63
N ALA A 61 5.53 -0.45 12.86
CA ALA A 61 5.12 0.04 11.55
C ALA A 61 4.32 1.35 11.65
N VAL A 62 3.41 1.46 12.61
CA VAL A 62 2.66 2.70 12.89
C VAL A 62 3.60 3.81 13.32
N ASP A 63 4.57 3.53 14.19
CA ASP A 63 5.55 4.52 14.65
C ASP A 63 6.45 5.02 13.50
N ALA A 64 6.90 4.10 12.65
CA ALA A 64 7.67 4.45 11.44
C ALA A 64 6.84 5.32 10.48
N ALA A 65 5.57 4.96 10.25
CA ALA A 65 4.67 5.75 9.40
C ALA A 65 4.44 7.16 9.97
N ARG A 66 4.23 7.29 11.28
CA ARG A 66 4.08 8.62 11.93
C ARG A 66 5.35 9.47 11.84
N MET A 67 6.51 8.83 11.84
CA MET A 67 7.75 9.54 11.56
C MET A 67 7.80 10.12 10.14
N LEU A 68 7.34 9.35 9.11
CA LEU A 68 7.23 9.89 7.75
C LEU A 68 6.21 11.04 7.69
N ILE A 69 5.09 10.92 8.38
CA ILE A 69 4.06 11.97 8.45
C ILE A 69 4.64 13.28 9.01
N SER A 70 5.55 13.21 9.97
CA SER A 70 6.20 14.40 10.52
C SER A 70 7.11 15.13 9.51
N GLN A 71 7.41 14.52 8.36
CA GLN A 71 8.28 15.05 7.32
C GLN A 71 7.53 15.62 6.11
N GLY A 72 6.20 15.41 5.98
CA GLY A 72 5.42 15.99 4.87
C GLY A 72 4.07 15.32 4.64
N PRO A 73 4.02 14.01 4.40
CA PRO A 73 2.76 13.32 4.07
C PRO A 73 1.71 13.45 5.18
N LYS A 74 0.46 13.47 4.76
CA LYS A 74 -0.71 13.42 5.67
C LYS A 74 -1.18 12.00 5.91
N VAL A 75 -0.95 11.12 4.91
CA VAL A 75 -1.39 9.72 4.89
C VAL A 75 -0.24 8.82 4.46
N VAL A 76 -0.04 7.72 5.17
CA VAL A 76 0.90 6.65 4.82
C VAL A 76 0.12 5.34 4.66
N LEU A 77 0.14 4.75 3.47
CA LEU A 77 -0.36 3.40 3.22
C LEU A 77 0.80 2.41 3.18
N ILE A 78 0.94 1.57 4.20
CA ILE A 78 1.91 0.47 4.16
C ILE A 78 1.26 -0.69 3.39
N LYS A 79 1.72 -0.92 2.15
CA LYS A 79 1.08 -1.83 1.19
C LYS A 79 1.19 -3.31 1.53
N HIS A 80 2.13 -3.71 2.33
CA HIS A 80 2.30 -5.09 2.80
C HIS A 80 3.17 -5.13 4.04
N LEU A 81 2.63 -5.63 5.13
CA LEU A 81 3.36 -5.75 6.40
C LEU A 81 4.36 -6.91 6.43
N ALA A 82 4.17 -7.93 5.58
CA ALA A 82 5.05 -9.10 5.51
C ALA A 82 5.39 -9.65 6.92
N ARG A 83 6.68 -9.70 7.29
CA ARG A 83 7.14 -10.19 8.60
C ARG A 83 6.68 -9.36 9.80
N ALA A 84 6.26 -8.12 9.59
CA ALA A 84 5.77 -7.24 10.65
C ALA A 84 4.25 -7.39 10.90
N GLY A 85 3.56 -8.16 10.07
CA GLY A 85 2.14 -8.46 10.22
C GLY A 85 1.85 -9.37 11.41
N ARG A 86 0.57 -9.41 11.81
CA ARG A 86 0.07 -10.26 12.90
C ARG A 86 -0.05 -11.73 12.47
N ARG A 87 -0.19 -11.99 11.17
CA ARG A 87 -0.45 -13.31 10.61
C ARG A 87 0.34 -13.58 9.35
N SER A 88 1.14 -14.61 9.35
CA SER A 88 1.96 -15.01 8.20
C SER A 88 1.16 -15.64 7.04
N ASP A 89 -0.08 -16.10 7.32
CA ASP A 89 -1.00 -16.70 6.34
C ASP A 89 -1.95 -15.70 5.68
N ARG A 90 -1.75 -14.39 5.95
CA ARG A 90 -2.59 -13.32 5.45
C ARG A 90 -1.77 -12.21 4.81
N PHE A 91 -2.40 -11.51 3.89
CA PHE A 91 -1.90 -10.22 3.40
C PHE A 91 -2.46 -9.11 4.29
N GLU A 92 -1.60 -8.29 4.83
CA GLU A 92 -1.97 -7.23 5.78
C GLU A 92 -1.43 -5.88 5.33
N MET A 93 -2.25 -4.83 5.48
CA MET A 93 -1.90 -3.43 5.21
C MET A 93 -2.23 -2.54 6.40
N LEU A 94 -1.58 -1.38 6.45
CA LEU A 94 -1.90 -0.29 7.39
C LEU A 94 -2.12 1.01 6.65
N LEU A 95 -3.14 1.76 7.06
CA LEU A 95 -3.34 3.15 6.67
C LEU A 95 -3.19 4.02 7.92
N VAL A 96 -2.23 4.94 7.90
CA VAL A 96 -1.84 5.72 9.07
C VAL A 96 -1.90 7.21 8.77
N THR A 97 -2.42 7.97 9.72
CA THR A 97 -2.35 9.44 9.78
C THR A 97 -1.77 9.87 11.13
N ALA A 98 -1.64 11.17 11.36
CA ALA A 98 -1.20 11.69 12.66
C ALA A 98 -2.11 11.25 13.82
N GLY A 99 -3.44 11.18 13.59
CA GLY A 99 -4.44 10.89 14.62
C GLY A 99 -5.05 9.49 14.59
N GLU A 100 -4.91 8.76 13.48
CA GLU A 100 -5.57 7.46 13.30
C GLU A 100 -4.63 6.46 12.65
N ALA A 101 -4.86 5.18 12.97
CA ALA A 101 -4.26 4.06 12.28
C ALA A 101 -5.32 2.97 12.07
N TRP A 102 -5.34 2.41 10.86
CA TRP A 102 -6.26 1.37 10.45
C TRP A 102 -5.49 0.17 9.95
N HIS A 103 -5.83 -1.01 10.45
CA HIS A 103 -5.28 -2.30 10.02
C HIS A 103 -6.33 -3.06 9.22
N ILE A 104 -5.91 -3.70 8.15
CA ILE A 104 -6.76 -4.58 7.35
C ILE A 104 -6.02 -5.84 6.96
N SER A 105 -6.75 -6.95 6.83
CA SER A 105 -6.19 -8.21 6.38
C SER A 105 -7.11 -8.95 5.42
N ARG A 106 -6.54 -9.62 4.43
CA ARG A 106 -7.24 -10.47 3.47
C ARG A 106 -6.49 -11.80 3.28
N PRO A 107 -7.14 -12.83 2.70
CA PRO A 107 -6.43 -14.04 2.30
C PRO A 107 -5.30 -13.75 1.30
N LEU A 108 -4.26 -14.56 1.34
CA LEU A 108 -3.27 -14.59 0.27
C LEU A 108 -3.90 -15.20 -0.99
N VAL A 109 -3.45 -14.77 -2.16
CA VAL A 109 -3.72 -15.43 -3.44
C VAL A 109 -2.42 -16.08 -3.86
N ASP A 110 -2.43 -17.40 -4.00
CA ASP A 110 -1.23 -18.17 -4.33
C ASP A 110 -1.03 -18.21 -5.86
N PHE A 111 -0.06 -17.47 -6.33
CA PHE A 111 0.38 -17.48 -7.73
C PHE A 111 1.57 -18.43 -7.98
N GLY A 112 1.97 -19.21 -6.98
CA GLY A 112 3.16 -20.06 -7.09
C GLY A 112 4.44 -19.24 -7.24
N VAL A 113 5.28 -19.61 -8.20
CA VAL A 113 6.61 -19.01 -8.37
C VAL A 113 6.56 -17.60 -8.97
N ARG A 114 5.58 -17.32 -9.82
CA ARG A 114 5.49 -16.04 -10.54
C ARG A 114 4.37 -15.17 -10.00
N GLN A 115 4.74 -14.18 -9.20
CA GLN A 115 3.80 -13.21 -8.65
C GLN A 115 3.34 -12.19 -9.71
N PRO A 116 2.10 -11.69 -9.65
CA PRO A 116 1.62 -10.65 -10.55
C PRO A 116 2.37 -9.33 -10.31
N VAL A 117 2.55 -8.56 -11.37
CA VAL A 117 3.17 -7.24 -11.34
C VAL A 117 2.11 -6.12 -11.38
N GLY A 118 2.45 -4.94 -10.83
CA GLY A 118 1.56 -3.78 -10.84
C GLY A 118 0.52 -3.75 -9.70
N VAL A 119 0.53 -4.72 -8.78
CA VAL A 119 -0.39 -4.75 -7.62
C VAL A 119 -0.20 -3.53 -6.73
N GLY A 120 1.05 -3.10 -6.51
CA GLY A 120 1.37 -1.91 -5.72
C GLY A 120 0.83 -0.64 -6.37
N ASP A 121 1.07 -0.47 -7.68
CA ASP A 121 0.62 0.68 -8.45
C ASP A 121 -0.92 0.79 -8.45
N LEU A 122 -1.61 -0.35 -8.66
CA LEU A 122 -3.07 -0.40 -8.60
C LEU A 122 -3.58 -0.01 -7.20
N THR A 123 -2.94 -0.51 -6.14
CA THR A 123 -3.30 -0.21 -4.75
C THR A 123 -3.17 1.29 -4.46
N SER A 124 -2.04 1.88 -4.82
CA SER A 124 -1.76 3.32 -4.61
C SER A 124 -2.74 4.18 -5.41
N GLY A 125 -2.91 3.89 -6.70
CA GLY A 125 -3.81 4.65 -7.57
C GLY A 125 -5.28 4.59 -7.13
N LEU A 126 -5.78 3.44 -6.70
CA LEU A 126 -7.15 3.30 -6.19
C LEU A 126 -7.33 4.07 -4.87
N LEU A 127 -6.36 4.01 -3.95
CA LEU A 127 -6.44 4.79 -2.71
C LEU A 127 -6.56 6.28 -3.00
N LEU A 128 -5.73 6.80 -3.90
CA LEU A 128 -5.79 8.22 -4.29
C LEU A 128 -7.17 8.58 -4.85
N VAL A 129 -7.69 7.77 -5.77
CA VAL A 129 -9.02 8.00 -6.38
C VAL A 129 -10.12 8.00 -5.31
N ASP A 130 -10.13 7.03 -4.40
CA ASP A 130 -11.12 6.92 -3.34
C ASP A 130 -11.10 8.13 -2.40
N LEU A 131 -9.92 8.57 -1.99
CA LEU A 131 -9.76 9.75 -1.14
C LEU A 131 -10.17 11.04 -1.86
N LEU A 132 -9.87 11.19 -3.15
CA LEU A 132 -10.32 12.32 -3.98
C LEU A 132 -11.83 12.33 -4.18
N HIS A 133 -12.48 11.17 -4.19
CA HIS A 133 -13.94 11.04 -4.21
C HIS A 133 -14.58 11.25 -2.83
N GLY A 134 -13.78 11.51 -1.78
CA GLY A 134 -14.25 11.85 -0.45
C GLY A 134 -14.62 10.65 0.43
N LEU A 135 -14.15 9.44 0.11
CA LEU A 135 -14.30 8.32 1.01
C LEU A 135 -13.52 8.57 2.31
N SER A 136 -14.05 8.05 3.42
CA SER A 136 -13.28 8.04 4.67
C SER A 136 -12.06 7.13 4.54
N LEU A 137 -11.03 7.33 5.37
CA LEU A 137 -9.83 6.50 5.39
C LEU A 137 -10.15 5.01 5.52
N GLN A 138 -11.08 4.67 6.42
CA GLN A 138 -11.56 3.30 6.59
C GLN A 138 -12.20 2.76 5.31
N ALA A 139 -13.16 3.47 4.76
CA ALA A 139 -13.89 3.02 3.57
C ALA A 139 -12.97 2.89 2.35
N ALA A 140 -12.02 3.82 2.16
CA ALA A 140 -11.02 3.74 1.10
C ALA A 140 -10.12 2.51 1.26
N LEU A 141 -9.61 2.24 2.47
CA LEU A 141 -8.79 1.07 2.75
C LEU A 141 -9.56 -0.24 2.50
N GLU A 142 -10.83 -0.33 2.93
CA GLU A 142 -11.69 -1.48 2.71
C GLU A 142 -11.97 -1.71 1.22
N HIS A 143 -12.33 -0.64 0.49
CA HIS A 143 -12.59 -0.71 -0.95
C HIS A 143 -11.34 -1.14 -1.73
N VAL A 144 -10.22 -0.47 -1.54
CA VAL A 144 -8.95 -0.80 -2.21
C VAL A 144 -8.54 -2.25 -1.95
N THR A 145 -8.67 -2.71 -0.69
CA THR A 145 -8.31 -4.09 -0.33
C THR A 145 -9.18 -5.10 -1.07
N ALA A 146 -10.48 -4.86 -1.15
CA ALA A 146 -11.43 -5.75 -1.82
C ALA A 146 -11.25 -5.73 -3.34
N ALA A 147 -11.15 -4.54 -3.95
CA ALA A 147 -10.98 -4.38 -5.39
C ALA A 147 -9.69 -5.04 -5.90
N VAL A 148 -8.56 -4.77 -5.23
CA VAL A 148 -7.27 -5.38 -5.59
C VAL A 148 -7.31 -6.90 -5.40
N TYR A 149 -7.95 -7.40 -4.34
CA TYR A 149 -8.11 -8.84 -4.13
C TYR A 149 -8.87 -9.51 -5.27
N GLU A 150 -9.99 -8.93 -5.72
CA GLU A 150 -10.80 -9.49 -6.82
C GLU A 150 -10.07 -9.42 -8.17
N VAL A 151 -9.31 -8.35 -8.43
CA VAL A 151 -8.43 -8.28 -9.61
C VAL A 151 -7.40 -9.41 -9.57
N MET A 152 -6.79 -9.66 -8.42
CA MET A 152 -5.83 -10.76 -8.25
C MET A 152 -6.50 -12.13 -8.44
N LEU A 153 -7.70 -12.35 -7.89
CA LEU A 153 -8.45 -13.58 -8.12
C LEU A 153 -8.77 -13.80 -9.60
N LYS A 154 -9.19 -12.76 -10.30
CA LYS A 154 -9.47 -12.82 -11.74
C LYS A 154 -8.21 -13.11 -12.55
N THR A 155 -7.09 -12.49 -12.19
CA THR A 155 -5.80 -12.73 -12.82
C THR A 155 -5.36 -14.19 -12.62
N HIS A 156 -5.50 -14.70 -11.40
CA HIS A 156 -5.20 -16.10 -11.07
C HIS A 156 -6.09 -17.07 -11.83
N GLU A 157 -7.41 -16.82 -11.85
CA GLU A 157 -8.40 -17.65 -12.60
C GLU A 157 -8.04 -17.79 -14.08
N MET A 158 -7.54 -16.71 -14.68
CA MET A 158 -7.13 -16.68 -16.09
C MET A 158 -5.75 -17.29 -16.34
N GLY A 159 -5.03 -17.67 -15.29
CA GLY A 159 -3.68 -18.23 -15.40
C GLY A 159 -2.62 -17.20 -15.84
N GLU A 160 -2.91 -15.92 -15.67
CA GLU A 160 -2.06 -14.81 -16.07
C GLU A 160 -1.22 -14.27 -14.92
N TYR A 161 -0.21 -13.49 -15.22
CA TYR A 161 0.61 -12.77 -14.23
C TYR A 161 0.55 -11.24 -14.42
N GLU A 162 0.05 -10.76 -15.54
CA GLU A 162 -0.32 -9.37 -15.74
C GLU A 162 -1.75 -9.15 -15.27
N LEU A 163 -1.97 -8.13 -14.44
CA LEU A 163 -3.27 -7.86 -13.84
C LEU A 163 -4.35 -7.69 -14.90
N GLN A 164 -5.40 -8.48 -14.79
CA GLN A 164 -6.52 -8.54 -15.75
C GLN A 164 -7.55 -7.44 -15.43
N LEU A 165 -7.11 -6.17 -15.49
CA LEU A 165 -7.90 -5.00 -15.11
C LEU A 165 -9.19 -4.86 -15.91
N VAL A 166 -9.13 -5.08 -17.23
CA VAL A 166 -10.31 -4.98 -18.11
C VAL A 166 -11.33 -6.07 -17.79
N ALA A 167 -10.87 -7.31 -17.54
CA ALA A 167 -11.74 -8.42 -17.18
C ALA A 167 -12.34 -8.29 -15.76
N ALA A 168 -11.69 -7.51 -14.89
CA ALA A 168 -12.10 -7.26 -13.51
C ALA A 168 -12.64 -5.84 -13.29
N GLN A 169 -12.93 -5.07 -14.32
CA GLN A 169 -13.29 -3.64 -14.19
C GLN A 169 -14.51 -3.40 -13.28
N ASP A 170 -15.49 -4.30 -13.31
CA ASP A 170 -16.68 -4.17 -12.45
C ASP A 170 -16.32 -4.37 -10.97
N ALA A 171 -15.38 -5.28 -10.68
CA ALA A 171 -14.87 -5.52 -9.34
C ALA A 171 -14.01 -4.36 -8.81
N ILE A 172 -13.33 -3.63 -9.69
CA ILE A 172 -12.59 -2.41 -9.30
C ILE A 172 -13.56 -1.35 -8.77
N VAL A 173 -14.75 -1.23 -9.36
CA VAL A 173 -15.74 -0.21 -8.98
C VAL A 173 -16.66 -0.69 -7.84
N ARG A 174 -17.00 -1.97 -7.85
CA ARG A 174 -17.97 -2.57 -6.91
C ARG A 174 -17.53 -3.97 -6.53
N PRO A 175 -16.50 -4.11 -5.70
CA PRO A 175 -16.07 -5.40 -5.22
C PRO A 175 -17.17 -6.08 -4.40
N THR A 176 -17.25 -7.40 -4.49
CA THR A 176 -18.23 -8.23 -3.76
C THR A 176 -17.67 -8.75 -2.42
N HIS A 177 -16.36 -8.87 -2.32
CA HIS A 177 -15.70 -9.24 -1.07
C HIS A 177 -15.70 -8.07 -0.08
N VAL A 178 -15.77 -8.40 1.20
CA VAL A 178 -15.72 -7.41 2.28
C VAL A 178 -14.62 -7.81 3.26
N PHE A 179 -13.71 -6.89 3.48
CA PHE A 179 -12.64 -7.01 4.47
C PHE A 179 -12.76 -5.83 5.43
N PRO A 180 -13.20 -6.02 6.67
CA PRO A 180 -13.34 -4.92 7.62
C PRO A 180 -11.98 -4.41 8.08
N ALA A 181 -11.80 -3.09 8.10
CA ALA A 181 -10.65 -2.45 8.69
C ALA A 181 -10.85 -2.24 10.19
N GLU A 182 -9.83 -2.55 10.96
CA GLU A 182 -9.78 -2.39 12.42
C GLU A 182 -9.03 -1.11 12.77
N LYS A 183 -9.62 -0.25 13.58
CA LYS A 183 -8.94 0.92 14.15
C LYS A 183 -8.01 0.47 15.28
N LEU A 184 -6.76 0.92 15.22
CA LEU A 184 -5.72 0.62 16.22
C LEU A 184 -5.68 1.63 17.36
#